data_cfb853592c62833bf4c3706c9aa06c2b
#
_entry.id   cfb853592c62833bf4c3706c9aa06c2b
#
_cell.length_a   1.000
_cell.length_b   1.000
_cell.length_c   1.000
_cell.angle_alpha   90.00
_cell.angle_beta   90.00
_cell.angle_gamma   90.00
#
_symmetry.space_group_name_H-M   'P 1'
#
loop_
_entity.id
_entity.type
_entity.pdbx_description
1 polymer ?
#
loop_
_entity_poly.entity_id
_entity_poly.type
_entity_poly.pdbx_seq_one_letter_code
_entity_poly.pdbx_strand_id
1 'polypeptide(L)'
;MSALMAIMIALIAVLLTAVTVLTYRLWKLRQGGTAAILRDIPAVGGHGWRHGVIRYRGGEAGFYRLSSLRWWPDRRLSRRGIEIVSRRAPRGDEFDIMTAEIAILELRDAGLERRRGYELALDRGALTAFLSWFESRPSPRTQRRTT
;
A
#
# COMPACT_ATOMS: atom_id res chain seq x y z
N MET A 1 -32.22 29.56 -22.73
CA MET A 1 -31.74 28.70 -21.61
C MET A 1 -31.56 29.58 -20.39
N SER A 2 -32.22 29.30 -19.27
CA SER A 2 -32.04 30.13 -18.07
C SER A 2 -30.62 29.92 -17.49
N ALA A 3 -30.06 30.97 -16.89
CA ALA A 3 -28.73 30.89 -16.27
C ALA A 3 -28.61 29.72 -15.25
N LEU A 4 -29.69 29.46 -14.52
CA LEU A 4 -29.83 28.33 -13.60
C LEU A 4 -29.63 26.96 -14.29
N MET A 5 -30.23 26.79 -15.48
CA MET A 5 -30.10 25.54 -16.24
C MET A 5 -28.68 25.33 -16.74
N ALA A 6 -28.00 26.39 -17.19
CA ALA A 6 -26.60 26.34 -17.60
C ALA A 6 -25.66 25.98 -16.43
N ILE A 7 -25.89 26.55 -15.26
CA ILE A 7 -25.14 26.24 -14.04
C ILE A 7 -25.35 24.78 -13.62
N MET A 8 -26.59 24.30 -13.65
CA MET A 8 -26.90 22.89 -13.32
C MET A 8 -26.17 21.92 -14.28
N ILE A 9 -26.23 22.19 -15.57
CA ILE A 9 -25.53 21.36 -16.58
C ILE A 9 -24.02 21.34 -16.32
N ALA A 10 -23.43 22.51 -16.05
CA ALA A 10 -22.01 22.60 -15.74
C ALA A 10 -21.62 21.81 -14.48
N LEU A 11 -22.41 21.92 -13.42
CA LEU A 11 -22.18 21.15 -12.17
C LEU A 11 -22.29 19.63 -12.40
N ILE A 12 -23.27 19.18 -13.16
CA ILE A 12 -23.45 17.76 -13.51
C ILE A 12 -22.24 17.28 -14.34
N ALA A 13 -21.79 18.08 -15.32
CA ALA A 13 -20.62 17.74 -16.13
C ALA A 13 -19.35 17.61 -15.29
N VAL A 14 -19.11 18.54 -14.37
CA VAL A 14 -17.99 18.48 -13.43
C VAL A 14 -18.07 17.24 -12.54
N LEU A 15 -19.24 16.95 -11.98
CA LEU A 15 -19.44 15.78 -11.13
C LEU A 15 -19.20 14.47 -11.89
N LEU A 16 -19.77 14.33 -13.09
CA LEU A 16 -19.55 13.15 -13.93
C LEU A 16 -18.08 12.96 -14.29
N THR A 17 -17.39 14.03 -14.61
CA THR A 17 -15.94 14.01 -14.89
C THR A 17 -15.16 13.54 -13.66
N ALA A 18 -15.45 14.11 -12.49
CA ALA A 18 -14.79 13.73 -11.24
C ALA A 18 -15.03 12.25 -10.89
N VAL A 19 -16.27 11.77 -11.02
CA VAL A 19 -16.61 10.35 -10.79
C VAL A 19 -15.89 9.44 -11.77
N THR A 20 -15.84 9.80 -13.05
CA THR A 20 -15.16 9.02 -14.09
C THR A 20 -13.66 8.93 -13.81
N VAL A 21 -13.01 10.04 -13.50
CA VAL A 21 -11.58 10.09 -13.18
C VAL A 21 -11.28 9.25 -11.94
N LEU A 22 -12.10 9.37 -10.89
CA LEU A 22 -11.92 8.61 -9.66
C LEU A 22 -12.10 7.11 -9.89
N THR A 23 -13.15 6.71 -10.62
CA THR A 23 -13.43 5.30 -10.95
C THR A 23 -12.31 4.70 -11.80
N TYR A 24 -11.86 5.41 -12.83
CA TYR A 24 -10.74 4.99 -13.67
C TYR A 24 -9.45 4.82 -12.84
N ARG A 25 -9.19 5.74 -11.92
CA ARG A 25 -8.02 5.69 -11.04
C ARG A 25 -8.08 4.47 -10.11
N LEU A 26 -9.21 4.23 -9.46
CA LEU A 26 -9.39 3.08 -8.58
C LEU A 26 -9.26 1.76 -9.36
N TRP A 27 -9.84 1.70 -10.55
CA TRP A 27 -9.71 0.54 -11.43
C TRP A 27 -8.25 0.28 -11.84
N LYS A 28 -7.54 1.32 -12.26
CA LYS A 28 -6.13 1.24 -12.62
C LYS A 28 -5.21 0.86 -11.44
N LEU A 29 -5.52 1.33 -10.24
CA LEU A 29 -4.79 0.93 -9.03
C LEU A 29 -5.01 -0.55 -8.68
N ARG A 30 -6.23 -1.05 -8.89
CA ARG A 30 -6.56 -2.46 -8.64
C ARG A 30 -5.98 -3.41 -9.70
N GLN A 31 -5.80 -2.94 -10.92
CA GLN A 31 -5.12 -3.73 -11.95
C GLN A 31 -3.61 -3.81 -11.68
N GLY A 32 -3.16 -4.97 -11.24
CA GLY A 32 -1.74 -5.27 -10.99
C GLY A 32 -1.20 -4.79 -9.64
N GLY A 33 -2.10 -4.43 -8.70
CA GLY A 33 -1.74 -4.12 -7.32
C GLY A 33 -2.29 -5.15 -6.34
N THR A 34 -1.61 -5.34 -5.23
CA THR A 34 -2.00 -6.21 -4.14
C THR A 34 -2.65 -5.38 -3.03
N ALA A 35 -3.88 -5.72 -2.63
CA ALA A 35 -4.57 -5.02 -1.55
C ALA A 35 -3.78 -5.17 -0.23
N ALA A 36 -3.63 -4.08 0.49
CA ALA A 36 -2.90 -4.04 1.74
C ALA A 36 -3.39 -2.92 2.64
N ILE A 37 -3.17 -3.09 3.94
CA ILE A 37 -3.41 -2.06 4.93
C ILE A 37 -2.08 -1.77 5.62
N LEU A 38 -1.70 -0.51 5.69
CA LEU A 38 -0.40 -0.11 6.22
C LEU A 38 -0.57 0.97 7.29
N ARG A 39 0.25 0.90 8.34
CA ARG A 39 0.41 2.00 9.29
C ARG A 39 1.87 2.24 9.62
N ASP A 40 2.19 3.47 9.96
CA ASP A 40 3.49 3.85 10.50
C ASP A 40 3.54 3.50 12.00
N ILE A 41 4.67 2.99 12.50
CA ILE A 41 4.89 2.74 13.91
C ILE A 41 5.99 3.67 14.46
N PRO A 42 5.89 4.07 15.78
CA PRO A 42 5.00 3.54 16.80
C PRO A 42 3.53 3.99 16.66
N ALA A 43 2.59 3.07 16.90
CA ALA A 43 1.16 3.33 16.90
C ALA A 43 0.49 2.62 18.08
N VAL A 44 -0.63 3.17 18.55
CA VAL A 44 -1.38 2.65 19.70
C VAL A 44 -2.75 2.16 19.22
N GLY A 45 -3.16 0.97 19.68
CA GLY A 45 -4.46 0.39 19.38
C GLY A 45 -4.68 0.14 17.88
N GLY A 46 -5.93 0.23 17.41
CA GLY A 46 -6.34 0.10 16.02
C GLY A 46 -6.17 1.36 15.17
N HIS A 47 -5.51 2.40 15.68
CA HIS A 47 -5.38 3.66 14.97
C HIS A 47 -4.23 3.68 13.96
N GLY A 48 -4.34 4.57 12.98
CA GLY A 48 -3.28 4.85 12.01
C GLY A 48 -3.27 3.94 10.78
N TRP A 49 -4.12 2.93 10.72
CA TRP A 49 -4.25 2.05 9.57
C TRP A 49 -4.80 2.77 8.34
N ARG A 50 -4.19 2.54 7.19
CA ARG A 50 -4.57 3.12 5.90
C ARG A 50 -4.74 2.02 4.86
N HIS A 51 -5.93 1.93 4.28
CA HIS A 51 -6.21 1.02 3.18
C HIS A 51 -5.53 1.50 1.90
N GLY A 52 -4.94 0.59 1.19
CA GLY A 52 -4.21 0.88 -0.03
C GLY A 52 -3.93 -0.34 -0.88
N VAL A 53 -3.05 -0.12 -1.84
CA VAL A 53 -2.59 -1.12 -2.79
C VAL A 53 -1.07 -1.06 -2.88
N ILE A 54 -0.42 -2.21 -2.84
CA ILE A 54 1.01 -2.34 -3.09
C ILE A 54 1.24 -2.70 -4.55
N ARG A 55 2.17 -2.00 -5.18
CA ARG A 55 2.68 -2.33 -6.51
C ARG A 55 4.16 -2.62 -6.44
N TYR A 56 4.54 -3.76 -6.95
CA TYR A 56 5.93 -4.20 -7.02
C TYR A 56 6.55 -3.76 -8.35
N ARG A 57 7.71 -3.11 -8.26
CA ARG A 57 8.51 -2.71 -9.42
C ARG A 57 9.97 -3.03 -9.15
N GLY A 58 10.45 -4.15 -9.68
CA GLY A 58 11.82 -4.59 -9.47
C GLY A 58 12.18 -4.68 -7.98
N GLY A 59 13.12 -3.88 -7.54
CA GLY A 59 13.59 -3.84 -6.15
C GLY A 59 12.76 -2.99 -5.19
N GLU A 60 11.67 -2.36 -5.64
CA GLU A 60 10.84 -1.45 -4.83
C GLU A 60 9.38 -1.89 -4.80
N ALA A 61 8.72 -1.67 -3.69
CA ALA A 61 7.28 -1.79 -3.54
C ALA A 61 6.71 -0.42 -3.15
N GLY A 62 5.80 0.09 -3.97
CA GLY A 62 5.11 1.35 -3.71
C GLY A 62 3.74 1.09 -3.09
N PHE A 63 3.47 1.68 -1.94
CA PHE A 63 2.15 1.67 -1.32
C PHE A 63 1.36 2.91 -1.73
N TYR A 64 0.20 2.71 -2.31
CA TYR A 64 -0.72 3.74 -2.78
C TYR A 64 -1.97 3.72 -1.92
N ARG A 65 -2.19 4.76 -1.14
CA ARG A 65 -3.36 4.89 -0.28
C ARG A 65 -4.62 5.16 -1.12
N LEU A 66 -5.70 4.42 -0.86
CA LEU A 66 -6.96 4.56 -1.62
C LEU A 66 -7.60 5.95 -1.44
N SER A 67 -7.47 6.55 -0.26
CA SER A 67 -7.99 7.88 0.05
C SER A 67 -7.11 9.04 -0.47
N SER A 68 -5.93 8.75 -1.02
CA SER A 68 -5.02 9.74 -1.57
C SER A 68 -5.28 9.98 -3.06
N LEU A 69 -5.33 11.22 -3.49
CA LEU A 69 -5.43 11.59 -4.92
C LEU A 69 -4.06 11.68 -5.61
N ARG A 70 -2.98 11.32 -4.92
CA ARG A 70 -1.62 11.38 -5.47
C ARG A 70 -1.39 10.30 -6.52
N TRP A 71 -0.65 10.63 -7.56
CA TRP A 71 -0.24 9.70 -8.63
C TRP A 71 1.03 8.91 -8.28
N TRP A 72 1.76 9.32 -7.23
CA TRP A 72 2.95 8.66 -6.72
C TRP A 72 2.63 7.90 -5.43
N PRO A 73 3.45 6.90 -5.07
CA PRO A 73 3.24 6.13 -3.85
C PRO A 73 3.37 6.99 -2.59
N ASP A 74 2.50 6.76 -1.62
CA ASP A 74 2.55 7.41 -0.31
C ASP A 74 3.74 6.90 0.53
N ARG A 75 4.13 5.64 0.30
CA ARG A 75 5.33 5.02 0.90
C ARG A 75 6.04 4.17 -0.13
N ARG A 76 7.37 4.17 -0.06
CA ARG A 76 8.23 3.30 -0.87
C ARG A 76 9.00 2.38 0.04
N LEU A 77 8.92 1.09 -0.23
CA LEU A 77 9.62 0.05 0.49
C LEU A 77 10.69 -0.50 -0.43
N SER A 78 11.96 -0.31 -0.08
CA SER A 78 13.07 -0.91 -0.82
C SER A 78 13.26 -2.36 -0.36
N ARG A 79 13.24 -3.30 -1.29
CA ARG A 79 13.46 -4.73 -0.99
C ARG A 79 14.77 -5.00 -0.25
N ARG A 80 15.80 -4.20 -0.52
CA ARG A 80 17.11 -4.30 0.14
C ARG A 80 17.17 -3.53 1.45
N GLY A 81 16.32 -2.53 1.61
CA GLY A 81 16.30 -1.62 2.75
C GLY A 81 15.32 -2.01 3.84
N ILE A 82 14.41 -2.96 3.62
CA ILE A 82 13.45 -3.40 4.63
C ILE A 82 13.84 -4.76 5.23
N GLU A 83 13.53 -4.91 6.51
CA GLU A 83 13.67 -6.14 7.27
C GLU A 83 12.31 -6.50 7.87
N ILE A 84 11.94 -7.77 7.79
CA ILE A 84 10.75 -8.30 8.46
C ILE A 84 11.16 -8.68 9.87
N VAL A 85 10.65 -7.96 10.86
CA VAL A 85 10.99 -8.15 12.29
C VAL A 85 10.10 -9.19 12.92
N SER A 86 8.80 -9.12 12.66
CA SER A 86 7.83 -10.02 13.25
C SER A 86 6.60 -10.22 12.36
N ARG A 87 5.86 -11.28 12.66
CA ARG A 87 4.54 -11.57 12.08
C ARG A 87 3.57 -11.84 13.19
N ARG A 88 2.40 -11.23 13.14
CA ARG A 88 1.34 -11.42 14.13
C ARG A 88 -0.05 -11.44 13.51
N ALA A 89 -1.03 -11.89 14.26
CA ALA A 89 -2.46 -11.75 13.95
C ALA A 89 -2.99 -10.39 14.47
N PRO A 90 -4.15 -9.93 13.95
CA PRO A 90 -4.86 -8.78 14.50
C PRO A 90 -5.20 -8.96 15.99
N ARG A 91 -5.31 -7.86 16.73
CA ARG A 91 -5.62 -7.83 18.17
C ARG A 91 -6.57 -6.70 18.52
N GLY A 92 -7.45 -6.95 19.50
CA GLY A 92 -8.32 -5.93 20.08
C GLY A 92 -9.19 -5.24 19.02
N ASP A 93 -9.15 -3.94 19.00
CA ASP A 93 -9.89 -3.06 18.08
C ASP A 93 -9.41 -3.11 16.61
N GLU A 94 -8.31 -3.80 16.30
CA GLU A 94 -7.92 -4.07 14.92
C GLU A 94 -8.94 -4.97 14.20
N PHE A 95 -9.71 -5.78 14.94
CA PHE A 95 -10.78 -6.60 14.36
C PHE A 95 -11.96 -5.79 13.80
N ASP A 96 -12.07 -4.51 14.12
CA ASP A 96 -13.09 -3.61 13.53
C ASP A 96 -12.78 -3.29 12.07
N ILE A 97 -11.52 -3.44 11.65
CA ILE A 97 -11.03 -3.07 10.32
C ILE A 97 -10.42 -4.24 9.54
N MET A 98 -10.13 -5.36 10.19
CA MET A 98 -9.54 -6.52 9.52
C MET A 98 -10.01 -7.82 10.17
N THR A 99 -10.02 -8.90 9.39
CA THR A 99 -10.43 -10.23 9.84
C THR A 99 -9.27 -11.02 10.47
N ALA A 100 -9.59 -12.09 11.18
CA ALA A 100 -8.59 -12.98 11.81
C ALA A 100 -7.63 -13.65 10.81
N GLU A 101 -7.99 -13.70 9.53
CA GLU A 101 -7.16 -14.31 8.47
C GLU A 101 -6.04 -13.39 7.99
N ILE A 102 -6.09 -12.12 8.37
CA ILE A 102 -5.07 -11.13 8.03
C ILE A 102 -3.79 -11.41 8.81
N ALA A 103 -2.66 -11.38 8.12
CA ALA A 103 -1.34 -11.41 8.75
C ALA A 103 -0.74 -10.01 8.76
N ILE A 104 -0.29 -9.56 9.92
CA ILE A 104 0.38 -8.28 10.11
C ILE A 104 1.87 -8.54 10.18
N LEU A 105 2.62 -7.94 9.26
CA LEU A 105 4.08 -7.96 9.24
C LEU A 105 4.62 -6.65 9.81
N GLU A 106 5.49 -6.75 10.79
CA GLU A 106 6.29 -5.60 11.24
C GLU A 106 7.51 -5.48 10.34
N LEU A 107 7.61 -4.36 9.65
CA LEU A 107 8.71 -4.01 8.76
C LEU A 107 9.53 -2.91 9.38
N ARG A 108 10.84 -3.03 9.30
CA ARG A 108 11.78 -2.01 9.74
C ARG A 108 12.66 -1.58 8.57
N ASP A 109 12.84 -0.28 8.43
CA ASP A 109 13.78 0.26 7.44
C ASP A 109 15.21 0.12 8.00
N ALA A 110 16.07 -0.63 7.28
CA ALA A 110 17.47 -0.84 7.64
C ALA A 110 18.38 0.32 7.17
N GLY A 111 17.81 1.33 6.47
CA GLY A 111 18.54 2.48 5.95
C GLY A 111 18.86 3.55 7.00
N LEU A 112 19.22 4.75 6.53
CA LEU A 112 19.67 5.89 7.33
C LEU A 112 18.66 6.36 8.39
N GLU A 113 17.39 6.04 8.22
CA GLU A 113 16.32 6.32 9.19
C GLU A 113 15.90 5.05 9.96
N ARG A 114 16.81 4.42 10.67
CA ARG A 114 16.58 3.23 11.53
C ARG A 114 15.40 3.31 12.50
N ARG A 115 14.71 4.45 12.58
CA ARG A 115 13.59 4.70 13.48
C ARG A 115 12.23 4.54 12.84
N ARG A 116 12.14 4.39 11.51
CA ARG A 116 10.86 4.20 10.84
C ARG A 116 10.55 2.72 10.72
N GLY A 117 9.46 2.34 11.37
CA GLY A 117 8.85 1.04 11.21
C GLY A 117 7.49 1.18 10.56
N TYR A 118 7.03 0.09 9.98
CA TYR A 118 5.71 -0.04 9.38
C TYR A 118 5.09 -1.34 9.83
N GLU A 119 3.79 -1.36 10.02
CA GLU A 119 3.03 -2.60 10.04
C GLU A 119 2.22 -2.73 8.76
N LEU A 120 2.34 -3.86 8.11
CA LEU A 120 1.71 -4.17 6.85
C LEU A 120 0.77 -5.35 7.05
N ALA A 121 -0.53 -5.11 6.95
CA ALA A 121 -1.57 -6.12 7.08
C ALA A 121 -1.97 -6.63 5.69
N LEU A 122 -1.87 -7.94 5.49
CA LEU A 122 -2.04 -8.63 4.22
C LEU A 122 -2.95 -9.85 4.40
N ASP A 123 -3.84 -10.08 3.44
CA ASP A 123 -4.52 -11.36 3.32
C ASP A 123 -3.54 -12.46 2.86
N ARG A 124 -4.00 -13.70 2.82
CA ARG A 124 -3.16 -14.86 2.46
C ARG A 124 -2.51 -14.72 1.07
N GLY A 125 -3.26 -14.25 0.08
CA GLY A 125 -2.76 -14.08 -1.29
C GLY A 125 -1.76 -12.93 -1.37
N ALA A 126 -2.08 -11.81 -0.76
CA ALA A 126 -1.23 -10.64 -0.65
C ALA A 126 0.07 -10.94 0.11
N LEU A 127 -0.02 -11.72 1.18
CA LEU A 127 1.15 -12.16 1.95
C LEU A 127 2.08 -13.00 1.09
N THR A 128 1.54 -13.97 0.34
CA THR A 128 2.33 -14.81 -0.57
C THR A 128 3.03 -13.97 -1.62
N ALA A 129 2.34 -13.04 -2.24
CA ALA A 129 2.90 -12.12 -3.23
C ALA A 129 4.03 -11.25 -2.65
N PHE A 130 3.82 -10.71 -1.45
CA PHE A 130 4.80 -9.88 -0.76
C PHE A 130 6.06 -10.68 -0.40
N LEU A 131 5.90 -11.87 0.18
CA LEU A 131 7.03 -12.73 0.55
C LEU A 131 7.81 -13.18 -0.68
N SER A 132 7.14 -13.58 -1.77
CA SER A 132 7.79 -13.94 -3.02
C SER A 132 8.63 -12.81 -3.59
N TRP A 133 8.10 -11.58 -3.57
CA TRP A 133 8.85 -10.39 -3.98
C TRP A 133 10.03 -10.13 -3.04
N PHE A 134 9.82 -10.25 -1.74
CA PHE A 134 10.85 -10.00 -0.73
C PHE A 134 12.00 -11.02 -0.83
N GLU A 135 11.68 -12.30 -1.01
CA GLU A 135 12.65 -13.39 -1.09
C GLU A 135 13.39 -13.45 -2.43
N SER A 136 12.85 -12.86 -3.50
CA SER A 136 13.50 -12.81 -4.81
C SER A 136 14.76 -11.92 -4.86
N ARG A 137 15.40 -11.70 -3.70
CA ARG A 137 16.69 -10.99 -3.61
C ARG A 137 17.77 -11.78 -4.34
N PRO A 138 18.61 -11.15 -5.19
CA PRO A 138 19.80 -11.80 -5.70
C PRO A 138 20.68 -12.23 -4.51
N SER A 139 21.00 -13.51 -4.44
CA SER A 139 21.90 -14.01 -3.40
C SER A 139 23.26 -13.31 -3.53
N PRO A 140 23.89 -12.91 -2.41
CA PRO A 140 25.24 -12.30 -2.43
C PRO A 140 26.30 -13.19 -3.10
N ARG A 141 26.01 -14.50 -3.22
CA ARG A 141 26.92 -15.46 -3.86
C ARG A 141 27.03 -15.31 -5.38
N THR A 142 26.04 -14.70 -6.04
CA THR A 142 26.05 -14.55 -7.51
C THR A 142 26.94 -13.39 -7.96
N GLN A 143 27.27 -12.43 -7.09
CA GLN A 143 28.11 -11.29 -7.43
C GLN A 143 29.62 -11.56 -7.37
N ARG A 144 30.08 -12.70 -6.84
CA ARG A 144 31.51 -13.06 -6.76
C ARG A 144 32.04 -13.83 -7.98
N ARG A 145 31.23 -14.05 -9.01
CA ARG A 145 31.64 -14.90 -10.17
C ARG A 145 31.91 -14.13 -11.45
N THR A 146 32.03 -12.80 -11.39
CA THR A 146 32.43 -11.96 -12.51
C THR A 146 33.61 -11.06 -12.09
N THR A 147 34.76 -11.68 -11.92
CA THR A 147 36.08 -11.06 -12.02
C THR A 147 37.03 -12.07 -12.64
#